data_349b69731b24530aa96ca63aac1b9c90
#
_entry.id   349b69731b24530aa96ca63aac1b9c90
#
_cell.length_a   1.000
_cell.length_b   1.000
_cell.length_c   1.000
_cell.angle_alpha   90.00
_cell.angle_beta   90.00
_cell.angle_gamma   90.00
#
_symmetry.space_group_name_H-M   'P 1'
#
loop_
_entity.id
_entity.type
_entity.pdbx_description
1 polymer ?
#
loop_
_entity_poly.entity_id
_entity_poly.type
_entity_poly.pdbx_seq_one_letter_code
_entity_poly.pdbx_strand_id
1 'polypeptide(L)'
;MKTSLDIIVRPTEIDVNGHVNNAKYLEYLEWGREEWYEAGGLQYDMLKRLGVQTVTVNININYRKECGQGERLTIVTEPHSMGRTSYVLIQEIYNKQEELCADAAVTSVAMDVHTRKSRPVPEELRQLFPDPA
;
A
#
# COMPACT_ATOMS: atom_id res chain seq x y z
N MET A 1 -9.70 5.79 -6.50
CA MET A 1 -9.82 4.38 -6.94
C MET A 1 -9.47 3.47 -5.77
N LYS A 2 -10.34 2.58 -5.43
CA LYS A 2 -10.18 1.66 -4.29
C LYS A 2 -9.98 0.25 -4.79
N THR A 3 -8.98 -0.46 -4.26
CA THR A 3 -8.70 -1.86 -4.65
C THR A 3 -8.71 -2.76 -3.43
N SER A 4 -8.84 -4.06 -3.68
CA SER A 4 -8.70 -5.08 -2.65
C SER A 4 -7.89 -6.24 -3.17
N LEU A 5 -7.13 -6.88 -2.28
CA LEU A 5 -6.29 -8.03 -2.58
C LEU A 5 -6.50 -9.07 -1.49
N ASP A 6 -6.85 -10.29 -1.89
CA ASP A 6 -6.99 -11.40 -0.94
C ASP A 6 -5.69 -12.20 -0.88
N ILE A 7 -5.27 -12.54 0.33
CA ILE A 7 -4.10 -13.40 0.56
C ILE A 7 -4.47 -14.47 1.59
N ILE A 8 -3.63 -15.49 1.67
CA ILE A 8 -3.72 -16.52 2.71
C ILE A 8 -2.41 -16.50 3.49
N VAL A 9 -2.52 -16.39 4.81
CA VAL A 9 -1.35 -16.37 5.70
C VAL A 9 -0.60 -17.69 5.62
N ARG A 10 0.71 -17.63 5.33
CA ARG A 10 1.55 -18.81 5.14
C ARG A 10 2.34 -19.15 6.40
N PRO A 11 2.76 -20.43 6.56
CA PRO A 11 3.51 -20.85 7.74
C PRO A 11 4.78 -20.04 8.00
N THR A 12 5.48 -19.62 6.96
CA THR A 12 6.72 -18.84 7.05
C THR A 12 6.51 -17.43 7.58
N GLU A 13 5.25 -16.99 7.72
CA GLU A 13 4.89 -15.64 8.16
C GLU A 13 4.53 -15.59 9.66
N ILE A 14 4.56 -16.75 10.32
CA ILE A 14 4.18 -16.88 11.73
C ILE A 14 5.43 -16.77 12.61
N ASP A 15 5.32 -16.02 13.69
CA ASP A 15 6.40 -15.84 14.65
C ASP A 15 6.29 -16.83 15.82
N VAL A 16 7.20 -16.67 16.80
CA VAL A 16 7.26 -17.55 17.97
C VAL A 16 6.01 -17.48 18.86
N ASN A 17 5.22 -16.42 18.73
CA ASN A 17 3.97 -16.25 19.50
C ASN A 17 2.77 -16.94 18.83
N GLY A 18 2.96 -17.56 17.68
CA GLY A 18 1.91 -18.32 17.01
C GLY A 18 0.99 -17.51 16.11
N HIS A 19 1.32 -16.27 15.81
CA HIS A 19 0.55 -15.43 14.89
C HIS A 19 1.46 -14.65 13.97
N VAL A 20 0.88 -13.99 12.97
CA VAL A 20 1.62 -13.26 11.94
C VAL A 20 2.61 -12.29 12.58
N ASN A 21 3.88 -12.39 12.16
CA ASN A 21 4.93 -11.48 12.59
C ASN A 21 4.56 -10.04 12.17
N ASN A 22 4.77 -9.09 13.09
CA ASN A 22 4.41 -7.69 12.85
C ASN A 22 5.08 -7.11 11.59
N ALA A 23 6.27 -7.56 11.22
CA ALA A 23 6.96 -7.10 10.02
C ALA A 23 6.25 -7.59 8.74
N LYS A 24 5.58 -8.73 8.79
CA LYS A 24 4.87 -9.29 7.64
C LYS A 24 3.66 -8.45 7.24
N TYR A 25 3.03 -7.78 8.18
CA TYR A 25 1.94 -6.86 7.85
C TYR A 25 2.41 -5.76 6.89
N LEU A 26 3.65 -5.30 7.04
CA LEU A 26 4.23 -4.30 6.13
C LEU A 26 4.38 -4.86 4.71
N GLU A 27 4.74 -6.13 4.58
CA GLU A 27 4.81 -6.80 3.28
C GLU A 27 3.42 -6.95 2.66
N TYR A 28 2.42 -7.32 3.45
CA TYR A 28 1.04 -7.41 2.97
C TYR A 28 0.55 -6.06 2.44
N LEU A 29 0.87 -4.99 3.15
CA LEU A 29 0.51 -3.64 2.71
C LEU A 29 1.21 -3.30 1.39
N GLU A 30 2.47 -3.68 1.23
CA GLU A 30 3.21 -3.47 -0.02
C GLU A 30 2.53 -4.20 -1.18
N TRP A 31 2.12 -5.46 -0.98
CA TRP A 31 1.40 -6.22 -2.01
C TRP A 31 0.09 -5.53 -2.37
N GLY A 32 -0.61 -5.00 -1.39
CA GLY A 32 -1.84 -4.24 -1.63
C GLY A 32 -1.59 -2.99 -2.46
N ARG A 33 -0.50 -2.29 -2.21
CA ARG A 33 -0.13 -1.10 -3.00
C ARG A 33 0.26 -1.47 -4.42
N GLU A 34 0.98 -2.58 -4.61
CA GLU A 34 1.33 -3.07 -5.95
C GLU A 34 0.06 -3.35 -6.77
N GLU A 35 -0.92 -4.01 -6.16
CA GLU A 35 -2.22 -4.25 -6.79
C GLU A 35 -2.90 -2.94 -7.15
N TRP A 36 -2.83 -1.94 -6.28
CA TRP A 36 -3.42 -0.64 -6.52
C TRP A 36 -2.79 0.05 -7.73
N TYR A 37 -1.45 0.05 -7.81
CA TYR A 37 -0.75 0.64 -8.95
C TYR A 37 -1.10 -0.10 -10.24
N GLU A 38 -1.11 -1.41 -10.24
CA GLU A 38 -1.45 -2.21 -11.42
C GLU A 38 -2.87 -1.94 -11.90
N ALA A 39 -3.82 -1.91 -10.98
CA ALA A 39 -5.21 -1.63 -11.30
C ALA A 39 -5.38 -0.23 -11.90
N GLY A 40 -4.53 0.72 -11.51
CA GLY A 40 -4.52 2.08 -12.04
C GLY A 40 -3.72 2.25 -13.33
N GLY A 41 -3.19 1.17 -13.89
CA GLY A 41 -2.37 1.22 -15.11
C GLY A 41 -0.96 1.73 -14.86
N LEU A 42 -0.49 1.72 -13.62
CA LEU A 42 0.82 2.26 -13.24
C LEU A 42 1.77 1.16 -12.75
N GLN A 43 1.93 0.11 -13.56
CA GLN A 43 2.94 -0.89 -13.28
C GLN A 43 4.34 -0.25 -13.27
N TYR A 44 5.28 -0.94 -12.67
CA TYR A 44 6.66 -0.49 -12.53
C TYR A 44 7.24 0.07 -13.84
N ASP A 45 7.02 -0.62 -14.95
CA ASP A 45 7.53 -0.20 -16.26
C ASP A 45 6.95 1.15 -16.71
N MET A 46 5.67 1.38 -16.44
CA MET A 46 5.00 2.63 -16.83
C MET A 46 5.59 3.81 -16.07
N LEU A 47 5.74 3.69 -14.77
CA LEU A 47 6.32 4.74 -13.95
C LEU A 47 7.75 5.03 -14.38
N LYS A 48 8.52 3.99 -14.67
CA LYS A 48 9.90 4.13 -15.15
C LYS A 48 9.96 4.90 -16.46
N ARG A 49 9.04 4.63 -17.39
CA ARG A 49 8.94 5.37 -18.66
C ARG A 49 8.63 6.84 -18.44
N LEU A 50 7.86 7.16 -17.42
CA LEU A 50 7.58 8.54 -17.05
C LEU A 50 8.75 9.22 -16.34
N GLY A 51 9.83 8.47 -16.07
CA GLY A 51 10.99 8.99 -15.36
C GLY A 51 10.75 9.15 -13.86
N VAL A 52 9.77 8.44 -13.31
CA VAL A 52 9.34 8.57 -11.93
C VAL A 52 9.58 7.28 -11.16
N GLN A 53 10.04 7.44 -9.92
CA GLN A 53 10.10 6.39 -8.93
C GLN A 53 9.29 6.84 -7.72
N THR A 54 8.48 5.95 -7.16
CA THR A 54 7.74 6.24 -5.93
C THR A 54 8.51 5.68 -4.75
N VAL A 55 8.72 6.50 -3.73
CA VAL A 55 9.48 6.12 -2.54
C VAL A 55 8.59 6.26 -1.31
N THR A 56 8.42 5.18 -0.58
CA THR A 56 7.69 5.22 0.69
C THR A 56 8.58 5.89 1.73
N VAL A 57 8.11 6.98 2.31
CA VAL A 57 8.86 7.76 3.30
C VAL A 57 8.30 7.67 4.70
N ASN A 58 7.04 7.23 4.84
CA ASN A 58 6.43 7.08 6.16
C ASN A 58 5.30 6.07 6.11
N ILE A 59 5.25 5.19 7.09
CA ILE A 59 4.14 4.27 7.31
C ILE A 59 3.71 4.41 8.75
N ASN A 60 2.46 4.81 8.96
CA ASN A 60 1.85 4.82 10.28
C ASN A 60 0.87 3.66 10.32
N ILE A 61 1.21 2.60 11.07
CA ILE A 61 0.41 1.39 11.14
C ILE A 61 -0.07 1.14 12.56
N ASN A 62 -1.31 0.66 12.67
CA ASN A 62 -1.90 0.22 13.93
C ASN A 62 -2.29 -1.24 13.81
N TYR A 63 -1.83 -2.06 14.75
CA TYR A 63 -2.16 -3.48 14.83
C TYR A 63 -3.34 -3.62 15.78
N ARG A 64 -4.46 -4.13 15.25
CA ARG A 64 -5.72 -4.14 16.00
C ARG A 64 -6.15 -5.53 16.42
N LYS A 65 -5.80 -6.54 15.63
CA LYS A 65 -6.18 -7.93 15.91
C LYS A 65 -5.15 -8.86 15.29
N GLU A 66 -4.72 -9.86 16.04
CA GLU A 66 -3.78 -10.85 15.55
C GLU A 66 -4.39 -11.74 14.47
N CYS A 67 -3.57 -12.22 13.56
CA CYS A 67 -3.97 -13.15 12.50
C CYS A 67 -3.11 -14.40 12.60
N GLY A 68 -3.69 -15.53 12.25
CA GLY A 68 -3.03 -16.84 12.34
C GLY A 68 -2.79 -17.49 11.00
N GLN A 69 -2.04 -18.58 11.03
CA GLN A 69 -1.73 -19.37 9.84
C GLN A 69 -3.01 -19.85 9.17
N GLY A 70 -3.03 -19.78 7.83
CA GLY A 70 -4.15 -20.26 7.04
C GLY A 70 -5.33 -19.31 6.96
N GLU A 71 -5.33 -18.21 7.71
CA GLU A 71 -6.40 -17.22 7.62
C GLU A 71 -6.36 -16.51 6.27
N ARG A 72 -7.56 -16.24 5.73
CA ARG A 72 -7.69 -15.39 4.54
C ARG A 72 -7.82 -13.95 4.99
N LEU A 73 -6.97 -13.10 4.43
CA LEU A 73 -6.98 -11.66 4.72
C LEU A 73 -7.28 -10.89 3.45
N THR A 74 -7.97 -9.77 3.59
CA THR A 74 -8.25 -8.83 2.49
C THR A 74 -7.54 -7.53 2.79
N ILE A 75 -6.67 -7.10 1.88
CA ILE A 75 -5.95 -5.84 1.97
C ILE A 75 -6.66 -4.83 1.07
N VAL A 76 -7.22 -3.79 1.68
CA VAL A 76 -7.93 -2.72 0.96
C VAL A 76 -7.01 -1.52 0.88
N THR A 77 -6.89 -0.94 -0.32
CA THR A 77 -6.05 0.24 -0.55
C THR A 77 -6.89 1.31 -1.24
N GLU A 78 -6.85 2.52 -0.70
CA GLU A 78 -7.56 3.64 -1.32
C GLU A 78 -6.75 4.94 -1.23
N PRO A 79 -6.90 5.83 -2.23
CA PRO A 79 -6.21 7.11 -2.21
C PRO A 79 -6.84 8.02 -1.16
N HIS A 80 -6.01 8.75 -0.44
CA HIS A 80 -6.46 9.64 0.63
C HIS A 80 -6.18 11.11 0.32
N SER A 81 -4.92 11.47 0.09
CA SER A 81 -4.57 12.87 -0.13
C SER A 81 -3.40 13.00 -1.10
N MET A 82 -3.38 14.13 -1.81
CA MET A 82 -2.39 14.42 -2.83
C MET A 82 -1.76 15.77 -2.57
N GLY A 83 -0.43 15.79 -2.39
CA GLY A 83 0.35 17.02 -2.35
C GLY A 83 1.03 17.29 -3.69
N ARG A 84 1.98 18.23 -3.70
CA ARG A 84 2.72 18.52 -4.94
C ARG A 84 3.67 17.39 -5.32
N THR A 85 4.45 16.91 -4.37
CA THR A 85 5.47 15.87 -4.59
C THR A 85 5.19 14.59 -3.83
N SER A 86 4.17 14.57 -2.98
CA SER A 86 3.84 13.44 -2.12
C SER A 86 2.36 13.10 -2.18
N TYR A 87 2.04 11.90 -1.73
CA TYR A 87 0.65 11.44 -1.64
C TYR A 87 0.51 10.40 -0.53
N VAL A 88 -0.72 10.23 -0.08
CA VAL A 88 -1.04 9.30 1.01
C VAL A 88 -2.07 8.28 0.52
N LEU A 89 -1.76 7.01 0.75
CA LEU A 89 -2.71 5.91 0.56
C LEU A 89 -3.11 5.41 1.95
N ILE A 90 -4.40 5.13 2.12
CA ILE A 90 -4.91 4.49 3.33
C ILE A 90 -5.09 3.01 3.02
N GLN A 91 -4.65 2.16 3.94
CA GLN A 91 -4.77 0.72 3.78
C GLN A 91 -5.38 0.09 5.03
N GLU A 92 -6.17 -0.94 4.81
CA GLU A 92 -6.82 -1.69 5.88
C GLU A 92 -6.70 -3.17 5.58
N ILE A 93 -6.48 -3.97 6.62
CA ILE A 93 -6.41 -5.42 6.51
C ILE A 93 -7.55 -6.01 7.32
N TYR A 94 -8.40 -6.79 6.66
CA TYR A 94 -9.55 -7.45 7.28
C TYR A 94 -9.37 -8.95 7.23
N ASN A 95 -9.88 -9.65 8.25
CA ASN A 95 -9.94 -11.11 8.22
C ASN A 95 -11.24 -11.58 7.55
N LYS A 96 -11.45 -12.89 7.48
CA LYS A 96 -12.63 -13.48 6.84
C LYS A 96 -13.93 -13.07 7.52
N GLN A 97 -13.89 -12.76 8.81
CA GLN A 97 -15.06 -12.31 9.57
C GLN A 97 -15.28 -10.80 9.43
N GLU A 98 -14.57 -10.15 8.53
CA GLU A 98 -14.65 -8.70 8.29
C GLU A 98 -14.23 -7.87 9.49
N GLU A 99 -13.37 -8.42 10.35
CA GLU A 99 -12.80 -7.70 11.47
C GLU A 99 -11.54 -6.96 11.01
N LEU A 100 -11.38 -5.71 11.45
CA LEU A 100 -10.20 -4.91 11.13
C LEU A 100 -9.01 -5.42 11.94
N CYS A 101 -8.01 -5.95 11.24
CA CYS A 101 -6.80 -6.49 11.86
C CYS A 101 -5.67 -5.47 11.91
N ALA A 102 -5.60 -4.59 10.94
CA ALA A 102 -4.62 -3.50 10.89
C ALA A 102 -5.12 -2.39 10.00
N ASP A 103 -4.69 -1.17 10.29
CA ASP A 103 -4.89 -0.05 9.39
C ASP A 103 -3.60 0.76 9.29
N ALA A 104 -3.43 1.46 8.17
CA ALA A 104 -2.21 2.22 7.93
C ALA A 104 -2.44 3.43 7.04
N ALA A 105 -1.63 4.45 7.27
CA ALA A 105 -1.48 5.58 6.37
C ALA A 105 -0.06 5.51 5.81
N VAL A 106 0.06 5.42 4.49
CA VAL A 106 1.33 5.25 3.80
C VAL A 106 1.61 6.49 2.96
N THR A 107 2.66 7.21 3.32
CA THR A 107 3.08 8.41 2.59
C THR A 107 4.22 8.07 1.66
N SER A 108 4.08 8.45 0.40
CA SER A 108 5.08 8.23 -0.64
C SER A 108 5.41 9.54 -1.35
N VAL A 109 6.61 9.61 -1.90
CA VAL A 109 7.11 10.77 -2.63
C VAL A 109 7.45 10.34 -4.05
N ALA A 110 7.10 11.19 -5.03
CA ALA A 110 7.53 11.02 -6.41
C ALA A 110 8.94 11.54 -6.56
N MET A 111 9.82 10.73 -7.12
CA MET A 111 11.23 11.05 -7.29
C MET A 111 11.63 10.89 -8.76
N ASP A 112 12.46 11.82 -9.25
CA ASP A 112 13.05 11.70 -10.59
C ASP A 112 14.10 10.59 -10.57
N VAL A 113 14.02 9.66 -11.53
CA VAL A 113 14.92 8.50 -11.57
C VAL A 113 16.36 8.86 -11.86
N HIS A 114 16.59 10.00 -12.51
CA HIS A 114 17.94 10.44 -12.91
C HIS A 114 18.59 11.32 -11.86
N THR A 115 17.89 12.37 -11.42
CA THR A 115 18.42 13.33 -10.45
C THR A 115 18.33 12.83 -9.02
N ARG A 116 17.47 11.86 -8.74
CA ARG A 116 17.21 11.32 -7.42
C ARG A 116 16.62 12.37 -6.45
N LYS A 117 15.99 13.39 -6.99
CA LYS A 117 15.33 14.45 -6.23
C LYS A 117 13.82 14.33 -6.37
N SER A 118 13.09 14.86 -5.39
CA SER A 118 11.63 14.90 -5.47
C SER A 118 11.19 15.71 -6.68
N ARG A 119 10.07 15.33 -7.24
CA ARG A 119 9.46 15.99 -8.39
C ARG A 119 7.94 15.99 -8.21
N PRO A 120 7.21 16.81 -8.98
CA PRO A 120 5.75 16.76 -8.92
C PRO A 120 5.23 15.36 -9.28
N VAL A 121 4.19 14.94 -8.55
CA VAL A 121 3.51 13.67 -8.82
C VAL A 121 2.94 13.74 -10.24
N PRO A 122 3.19 12.73 -11.10
CA PRO A 122 2.71 12.76 -12.48
C PRO A 122 1.18 12.70 -12.54
N GLU A 123 0.62 13.29 -13.60
CA GLU A 123 -0.83 13.37 -13.80
C GLU A 123 -1.49 11.99 -13.82
N GLU A 124 -0.82 10.99 -14.39
CA GLU A 124 -1.30 9.62 -14.45
C GLU A 124 -1.60 9.05 -13.08
N LEU A 125 -0.81 9.45 -12.07
CA LEU A 125 -1.03 9.04 -10.70
C LEU A 125 -2.07 9.94 -10.01
N ARG A 126 -2.02 11.25 -10.27
CA ARG A 126 -3.00 12.20 -9.71
C ARG A 126 -4.43 11.83 -10.05
N GLN A 127 -4.64 11.35 -11.26
CA GLN A 127 -5.99 10.98 -11.76
C GLN A 127 -6.63 9.87 -10.95
N LEU A 128 -5.83 9.07 -10.22
CA LEU A 128 -6.35 7.98 -9.40
C LEU A 128 -6.88 8.46 -8.05
N PHE A 129 -6.63 9.72 -7.71
CA PHE A 129 -7.10 10.32 -6.47
C PHE A 129 -8.40 11.08 -6.72
N PRO A 130 -9.30 11.14 -5.72
CA PRO A 130 -10.52 11.93 -5.86
C PRO A 130 -10.17 13.40 -5.99
N ASP A 131 -10.96 14.15 -6.77
CA ASP A 131 -10.78 15.58 -6.89
C ASP A 131 -10.93 16.24 -5.53
N PRO A 132 -10.07 17.25 -5.20
CA PRO A 132 -10.28 18.01 -3.99
C PRO A 132 -11.64 18.70 -4.06
N ALA A 133 -12.41 18.53 -3.01
CA ALA A 133 -13.73 19.12 -2.91
C ALA A 133 -13.64 20.65 -2.73
#